data_e8ad9980169ce30416acac52b8a8b9e2
#
_entry.id   e8ad9980169ce30416acac52b8a8b9e2
#
_cell.length_a   1.000
_cell.length_b   1.000
_cell.length_c   1.000
_cell.angle_alpha   90.00
_cell.angle_beta   90.00
_cell.angle_gamma   90.00
#
_symmetry.space_group_name_H-M   'P 1'
#
loop_
_entity.id
_entity.type
_entity.pdbx_description
1 polymer ?
#
loop_
_entity_poly.entity_id
_entity_poly.type
_entity_poly.pdbx_seq_one_letter_code
_entity_poly.pdbx_strand_id
1 'polypeptide(L)'
;MIRSKGKKSIVVVALILSLFPAVLSAQIYAYKNKKGSNVFTNIPSRADARVVRATSASQAARQVNLQNFLTYAPLVEEISTQQQVDPKLVHAVIQVESDYNPRSLSSKGAKGLMQLLPETAARYGLSNIWDPRQNIQAGVKHLKYLLELYRNDLPLALSAYNAGVNAVDQYGGIPPYRETRNYVRKVTNLYQGAGSFPSASSSAASPEKESGDRSPAQITIYKYRDSQGKLCYSSVIPKSKPYQVIKYNR
;
A
#
# COMPACT_ATOMS: atom_id res chain seq x y z
N MET A 1 -32.62 -56.49 52.10
CA MET A 1 -32.99 -56.20 50.71
C MET A 1 -33.11 -54.65 50.57
N ILE A 2 -32.03 -53.94 50.28
CA ILE A 2 -31.99 -52.46 50.25
C ILE A 2 -31.49 -52.08 48.88
N ARG A 3 -32.36 -51.47 48.06
CA ARG A 3 -32.06 -50.99 46.73
C ARG A 3 -31.40 -49.58 46.83
N SER A 4 -30.13 -49.49 46.42
CA SER A 4 -29.42 -48.20 46.22
C SER A 4 -29.89 -47.52 44.94
N LYS A 5 -30.40 -46.31 45.09
CA LYS A 5 -30.73 -45.42 43.94
C LYS A 5 -29.45 -44.66 43.51
N GLY A 6 -28.98 -44.99 42.30
CA GLY A 6 -27.87 -44.28 41.67
C GLY A 6 -28.27 -42.83 41.32
N LYS A 7 -27.48 -41.86 41.81
CA LYS A 7 -27.57 -40.47 41.39
C LYS A 7 -26.87 -40.30 40.05
N LYS A 8 -27.61 -39.89 39.03
CA LYS A 8 -27.05 -39.46 37.73
C LYS A 8 -26.51 -38.03 37.89
N SER A 9 -25.19 -37.92 37.88
CA SER A 9 -24.52 -36.58 37.76
C SER A 9 -24.67 -36.11 36.33
N ILE A 10 -25.36 -34.99 36.14
CA ILE A 10 -25.43 -34.27 34.88
C ILE A 10 -24.21 -33.38 34.85
N VAL A 11 -23.21 -33.71 33.99
CA VAL A 11 -22.10 -32.86 33.70
C VAL A 11 -22.56 -31.81 32.66
N VAL A 12 -22.78 -30.59 33.12
CA VAL A 12 -23.05 -29.45 32.24
C VAL A 12 -21.71 -28.99 31.67
N VAL A 13 -21.42 -29.38 30.44
CA VAL A 13 -20.30 -28.83 29.68
C VAL A 13 -20.70 -27.43 29.22
N ALA A 14 -20.22 -26.41 29.93
CA ALA A 14 -20.35 -25.04 29.52
C ALA A 14 -19.45 -24.80 28.27
N LEU A 15 -20.09 -24.75 27.11
CA LEU A 15 -19.42 -24.34 25.87
C LEU A 15 -19.12 -22.84 25.95
N ILE A 16 -17.91 -22.52 26.37
CA ILE A 16 -17.40 -21.13 26.30
C ILE A 16 -17.18 -20.82 24.83
N LEU A 17 -18.17 -20.21 24.18
CA LEU A 17 -18.02 -19.60 22.88
C LEU A 17 -17.12 -18.36 23.03
N SER A 18 -15.80 -18.53 22.85
CA SER A 18 -14.87 -17.41 22.77
C SER A 18 -15.21 -16.60 21.52
N LEU A 19 -15.91 -15.48 21.72
CA LEU A 19 -16.03 -14.40 20.74
C LEU A 19 -14.62 -13.80 20.51
N PHE A 20 -13.82 -14.45 19.68
CA PHE A 20 -12.70 -13.76 19.08
C PHE A 20 -13.27 -12.70 18.11
N PRO A 21 -12.93 -11.42 18.27
CA PRO A 21 -13.28 -10.43 17.26
C PRO A 21 -12.64 -10.91 15.96
N ALA A 22 -13.47 -11.20 14.96
CA ALA A 22 -13.00 -11.50 13.62
C ALA A 22 -12.20 -10.25 13.15
N VAL A 23 -10.87 -10.34 13.22
CA VAL A 23 -10.01 -9.38 12.55
C VAL A 23 -10.38 -9.51 11.08
N LEU A 24 -11.11 -8.52 10.55
CA LEU A 24 -11.39 -8.41 9.14
C LEU A 24 -10.05 -8.17 8.42
N SER A 25 -9.30 -9.24 8.18
CA SER A 25 -8.16 -9.18 7.29
C SER A 25 -8.70 -8.94 5.89
N ALA A 26 -8.31 -7.83 5.29
CA ALA A 26 -8.65 -7.54 3.91
C ALA A 26 -8.16 -8.71 3.04
N GLN A 27 -9.09 -9.42 2.40
CA GLN A 27 -8.79 -10.59 1.57
C GLN A 27 -8.71 -10.17 0.10
N ILE A 28 -7.73 -10.69 -0.62
CA ILE A 28 -7.72 -10.60 -2.08
C ILE A 28 -8.52 -11.78 -2.63
N TYR A 29 -9.46 -11.44 -3.51
CA TYR A 29 -10.20 -12.40 -4.30
C TYR A 29 -9.62 -12.45 -5.69
N ALA A 30 -9.41 -13.67 -6.23
CA ALA A 30 -9.03 -13.88 -7.61
C ALA A 30 -10.10 -14.68 -8.32
N TYR A 31 -10.38 -14.29 -9.55
CA TYR A 31 -11.19 -15.07 -10.49
C TYR A 31 -10.59 -14.96 -11.89
N LYS A 32 -10.94 -15.88 -12.78
CA LYS A 32 -10.59 -15.77 -14.20
C LYS A 32 -11.67 -15.00 -14.95
N ASN A 33 -11.26 -14.01 -15.72
CA ASN A 33 -12.20 -13.33 -16.63
C ASN A 33 -12.54 -14.22 -17.86
N LYS A 34 -13.46 -13.75 -18.71
CA LYS A 34 -13.86 -14.47 -19.93
C LYS A 34 -12.71 -14.72 -20.92
N LYS A 35 -11.59 -14.01 -20.79
CA LYS A 35 -10.37 -14.19 -21.61
C LYS A 35 -9.33 -15.09 -20.94
N GLY A 36 -9.65 -15.73 -19.80
CA GLY A 36 -8.75 -16.62 -19.06
C GLY A 36 -7.72 -15.91 -18.17
N SER A 37 -7.65 -14.59 -18.15
CA SER A 37 -6.72 -13.82 -17.32
C SER A 37 -7.14 -13.80 -15.85
N ASN A 38 -6.16 -13.88 -14.95
CA ASN A 38 -6.42 -13.75 -13.52
C ASN A 38 -6.76 -12.30 -13.16
N VAL A 39 -7.85 -12.14 -12.43
CA VAL A 39 -8.35 -10.86 -11.92
C VAL A 39 -8.22 -10.86 -10.41
N PHE A 40 -7.62 -9.80 -9.85
CA PHE A 40 -7.49 -9.61 -8.41
C PHE A 40 -8.33 -8.42 -7.96
N THR A 41 -9.04 -8.56 -6.83
CA THR A 41 -9.88 -7.52 -6.27
C THR A 41 -10.01 -7.70 -4.75
N ASN A 42 -10.19 -6.60 -4.02
CA ASN A 42 -10.54 -6.62 -2.60
C ASN A 42 -12.06 -6.70 -2.37
N ILE A 43 -12.85 -6.77 -3.43
CA ILE A 43 -14.31 -6.83 -3.38
C ILE A 43 -14.77 -8.21 -3.84
N PRO A 44 -15.47 -9.00 -3.02
CA PRO A 44 -16.05 -10.29 -3.44
C PRO A 44 -17.25 -10.03 -4.36
N SER A 45 -16.98 -9.73 -5.63
CA SER A 45 -18.02 -9.33 -6.59
C SER A 45 -18.64 -10.49 -7.38
N ARG A 46 -18.16 -11.72 -7.18
CA ARG A 46 -18.59 -12.91 -7.93
C ARG A 46 -18.59 -14.17 -7.05
N ALA A 47 -19.54 -15.06 -7.29
CA ALA A 47 -19.67 -16.34 -6.59
C ALA A 47 -18.50 -17.30 -6.87
N ASP A 48 -17.77 -17.12 -7.98
CA ASP A 48 -16.61 -17.92 -8.40
C ASP A 48 -15.28 -17.32 -7.92
N ALA A 49 -15.30 -16.20 -7.21
CA ALA A 49 -14.09 -15.59 -6.67
C ALA A 49 -13.48 -16.45 -5.55
N ARG A 50 -12.25 -16.91 -5.75
CA ARG A 50 -11.52 -17.71 -4.77
C ARG A 50 -10.54 -16.84 -4.00
N VAL A 51 -10.42 -17.06 -2.69
CA VAL A 51 -9.34 -16.49 -1.90
C VAL A 51 -8.01 -17.03 -2.42
N VAL A 52 -7.12 -16.12 -2.80
CA VAL A 52 -5.85 -16.52 -3.42
C VAL A 52 -4.90 -17.05 -2.37
N ARG A 53 -4.47 -18.30 -2.51
CA ARG A 53 -3.35 -18.89 -1.77
C ARG A 53 -2.15 -19.00 -2.71
N ALA A 54 -1.04 -18.46 -2.30
CA ALA A 54 0.18 -18.44 -3.10
C ALA A 54 0.83 -19.82 -3.20
N THR A 55 1.32 -20.16 -4.40
CA THR A 55 1.93 -21.46 -4.70
C THR A 55 3.46 -21.46 -4.65
N SER A 56 4.10 -20.28 -4.62
CA SER A 56 5.56 -20.14 -4.43
C SER A 56 5.89 -18.94 -3.54
N ALA A 57 7.06 -18.93 -2.92
CA ALA A 57 7.48 -17.84 -2.03
C ALA A 57 7.50 -16.46 -2.73
N SER A 58 7.90 -16.40 -4.00
CA SER A 58 7.89 -15.17 -4.79
C SER A 58 6.47 -14.71 -5.14
N GLN A 59 5.57 -15.63 -5.45
CA GLN A 59 4.16 -15.33 -5.69
C GLN A 59 3.46 -14.93 -4.39
N ALA A 60 3.83 -15.56 -3.26
CA ALA A 60 3.34 -15.19 -1.94
C ALA A 60 3.71 -13.75 -1.58
N ALA A 61 4.98 -13.38 -1.75
CA ALA A 61 5.46 -12.04 -1.48
C ALA A 61 4.75 -10.99 -2.36
N ARG A 62 4.59 -11.27 -3.67
CA ARG A 62 3.85 -10.38 -4.58
C ARG A 62 2.38 -10.20 -4.17
N GLN A 63 1.73 -11.28 -3.71
CA GLN A 63 0.37 -11.23 -3.24
C GLN A 63 0.24 -10.41 -1.96
N VAL A 64 1.15 -10.59 -1.00
CA VAL A 64 1.16 -9.81 0.26
C VAL A 64 1.33 -8.32 -0.04
N ASN A 65 2.23 -7.96 -0.95
CA ASN A 65 2.47 -6.55 -1.30
C ASN A 65 1.27 -5.94 -2.03
N LEU A 66 0.64 -6.67 -2.97
CA LEU A 66 -0.59 -6.22 -3.61
C LEU A 66 -1.74 -6.08 -2.61
N GLN A 67 -1.89 -7.03 -1.68
CA GLN A 67 -2.87 -6.96 -0.61
C GLN A 67 -2.66 -5.72 0.24
N ASN A 68 -1.43 -5.46 0.66
CA ASN A 68 -1.06 -4.31 1.46
C ASN A 68 -1.33 -2.99 0.70
N PHE A 69 -0.96 -2.92 -0.58
CA PHE A 69 -1.33 -1.78 -1.42
C PHE A 69 -2.83 -1.53 -1.41
N LEU A 70 -3.64 -2.55 -1.72
CA LEU A 70 -5.10 -2.43 -1.75
C LEU A 70 -5.70 -2.05 -0.39
N THR A 71 -5.06 -2.46 0.70
CA THR A 71 -5.47 -2.14 2.07
C THR A 71 -5.16 -0.69 2.44
N TYR A 72 -3.95 -0.20 2.11
CA TYR A 72 -3.48 1.10 2.58
C TYR A 72 -3.67 2.24 1.58
N ALA A 73 -3.90 1.95 0.29
CA ALA A 73 -4.07 2.99 -0.71
C ALA A 73 -5.23 3.98 -0.40
N PRO A 74 -6.42 3.54 0.07
CA PRO A 74 -7.46 4.49 0.49
C PRO A 74 -7.02 5.42 1.62
N LEU A 75 -6.24 4.90 2.55
CA LEU A 75 -5.71 5.66 3.68
C LEU A 75 -4.65 6.67 3.24
N VAL A 76 -3.79 6.28 2.31
CA VAL A 76 -2.80 7.18 1.69
C VAL A 76 -3.50 8.34 0.98
N GLU A 77 -4.53 8.05 0.17
CA GLU A 77 -5.31 9.06 -0.54
C GLU A 77 -5.99 10.05 0.43
N GLU A 78 -6.63 9.53 1.48
CA GLU A 78 -7.29 10.33 2.51
C GLU A 78 -6.29 11.29 3.16
N ILE A 79 -5.20 10.76 3.72
CA ILE A 79 -4.23 11.53 4.48
C ILE A 79 -3.47 12.52 3.59
N SER A 80 -3.06 12.11 2.39
CA SER A 80 -2.35 12.97 1.46
C SER A 80 -3.20 14.17 1.04
N THR A 81 -4.49 13.94 0.75
CA THR A 81 -5.44 14.99 0.40
C THR A 81 -5.65 15.96 1.57
N GLN A 82 -5.84 15.45 2.79
CA GLN A 82 -5.98 16.26 4.00
C GLN A 82 -4.76 17.15 4.25
N GLN A 83 -3.58 16.66 3.93
CA GLN A 83 -2.33 17.38 4.14
C GLN A 83 -1.84 18.16 2.92
N GLN A 84 -2.61 18.14 1.82
CA GLN A 84 -2.28 18.85 0.57
C GLN A 84 -0.94 18.40 -0.04
N VAL A 85 -0.64 17.11 0.04
CA VAL A 85 0.47 16.47 -0.69
C VAL A 85 -0.11 15.60 -1.78
N ASP A 86 0.52 15.60 -2.96
CA ASP A 86 0.05 14.75 -4.07
C ASP A 86 0.06 13.27 -3.65
N PRO A 87 -1.10 12.58 -3.65
CA PRO A 87 -1.17 11.18 -3.27
C PRO A 87 -0.25 10.28 -4.12
N LYS A 88 0.00 10.62 -5.38
CA LYS A 88 0.91 9.86 -6.24
C LYS A 88 2.34 9.89 -5.72
N LEU A 89 2.79 11.05 -5.23
CA LEU A 89 4.11 11.17 -4.63
C LEU A 89 4.21 10.32 -3.37
N VAL A 90 3.19 10.36 -2.51
CA VAL A 90 3.18 9.56 -1.28
C VAL A 90 3.17 8.05 -1.59
N HIS A 91 2.41 7.62 -2.60
CA HIS A 91 2.43 6.24 -3.07
C HIS A 91 3.83 5.82 -3.56
N ALA A 92 4.51 6.68 -4.34
CA ALA A 92 5.87 6.42 -4.82
C ALA A 92 6.88 6.30 -3.67
N VAL A 93 6.78 7.16 -2.67
CA VAL A 93 7.61 7.10 -1.45
C VAL A 93 7.36 5.78 -0.70
N ILE A 94 6.12 5.45 -0.36
CA ILE A 94 5.79 4.20 0.37
C ILE A 94 6.27 2.96 -0.39
N GLN A 95 6.14 2.95 -1.70
CA GLN A 95 6.60 1.83 -2.51
C GLN A 95 8.11 1.64 -2.44
N VAL A 96 8.89 2.74 -2.46
CA VAL A 96 10.36 2.65 -2.36
C VAL A 96 10.81 2.35 -0.93
N GLU A 97 10.13 2.88 0.08
CA GLU A 97 10.49 2.72 1.49
C GLU A 97 10.22 1.32 2.03
N SER A 98 9.06 0.77 1.73
CA SER A 98 8.61 -0.47 2.38
C SER A 98 7.96 -1.47 1.43
N ASP A 99 7.73 -1.11 0.17
CA ASP A 99 6.88 -1.88 -0.76
C ASP A 99 5.53 -2.22 -0.09
N TYR A 100 4.94 -1.24 0.61
CA TYR A 100 3.71 -1.36 1.40
C TYR A 100 3.75 -2.35 2.56
N ASN A 101 4.92 -2.75 3.04
CA ASN A 101 5.02 -3.59 4.23
C ASN A 101 4.94 -2.75 5.52
N PRO A 102 3.83 -2.82 6.31
CA PRO A 102 3.67 -2.02 7.53
C PRO A 102 4.62 -2.43 8.65
N ARG A 103 5.25 -3.60 8.54
CA ARG A 103 6.23 -4.12 9.51
C ARG A 103 7.66 -4.03 9.01
N SER A 104 7.92 -3.20 8.00
CA SER A 104 9.27 -3.00 7.48
C SER A 104 10.17 -2.34 8.53
N LEU A 105 11.36 -2.90 8.72
CA LEU A 105 12.40 -2.42 9.63
C LEU A 105 13.73 -2.37 8.88
N SER A 106 14.34 -1.19 8.81
CA SER A 106 15.65 -1.03 8.20
C SER A 106 16.79 -1.31 9.20
N SER A 107 18.00 -1.51 8.68
CA SER A 107 19.20 -1.63 9.50
C SER A 107 19.52 -0.38 10.32
N LYS A 108 19.02 0.79 9.90
CA LYS A 108 19.17 2.07 10.60
C LYS A 108 18.03 2.32 11.62
N GLY A 109 17.12 1.33 11.80
CA GLY A 109 15.99 1.43 12.74
C GLY A 109 14.78 2.19 12.23
N ALA A 110 14.71 2.51 10.93
CA ALA A 110 13.52 3.09 10.33
C ALA A 110 12.38 2.06 10.27
N LYS A 111 11.13 2.50 10.49
CA LYS A 111 9.99 1.62 10.75
C LYS A 111 8.75 2.00 9.95
N GLY A 112 8.00 0.97 9.56
CA GLY A 112 6.65 1.08 8.99
C GLY A 112 6.62 1.44 7.52
N LEU A 113 5.44 1.87 7.05
CA LEU A 113 5.15 2.11 5.64
C LEU A 113 6.03 3.20 5.01
N MET A 114 6.28 4.28 5.75
CA MET A 114 7.08 5.43 5.30
C MET A 114 8.47 5.47 5.93
N GLN A 115 8.92 4.36 6.53
CA GLN A 115 10.27 4.18 7.09
C GLN A 115 10.72 5.36 7.97
N LEU A 116 9.93 5.66 8.99
CA LEU A 116 10.27 6.74 9.90
C LEU A 116 11.31 6.29 10.93
N LEU A 117 12.32 7.10 11.14
CA LEU A 117 13.21 6.96 12.28
C LEU A 117 12.48 7.31 13.59
N PRO A 118 12.86 6.70 14.72
CA PRO A 118 12.25 7.01 16.03
C PRO A 118 12.24 8.51 16.36
N GLU A 119 13.31 9.23 16.02
CA GLU A 119 13.43 10.67 16.23
C GLU A 119 12.40 11.46 15.40
N THR A 120 12.21 11.06 14.13
CA THR A 120 11.18 11.67 13.28
C THR A 120 9.79 11.36 13.81
N ALA A 121 9.54 10.12 14.23
CA ALA A 121 8.27 9.73 14.84
C ALA A 121 7.96 10.55 16.11
N ALA A 122 8.95 10.72 16.98
CA ALA A 122 8.83 11.55 18.20
C ALA A 122 8.54 13.01 17.87
N ARG A 123 9.19 13.60 16.86
CA ARG A 123 8.95 14.99 16.41
C ARG A 123 7.48 15.22 16.01
N TYR A 124 6.83 14.22 15.44
CA TYR A 124 5.42 14.28 15.03
C TYR A 124 4.45 13.69 16.05
N GLY A 125 4.93 13.34 17.26
CA GLY A 125 4.11 12.90 18.38
C GLY A 125 3.45 11.53 18.19
N LEU A 126 4.10 10.60 17.47
CA LEU A 126 3.55 9.27 17.28
C LEU A 126 3.59 8.47 18.59
N SER A 127 2.45 7.93 18.99
CA SER A 127 2.35 6.97 20.11
C SER A 127 2.74 5.55 19.67
N ASN A 128 2.49 5.20 18.41
CA ASN A 128 2.84 3.91 17.84
C ASN A 128 3.34 4.06 16.39
N ILE A 129 4.65 3.94 16.20
CA ILE A 129 5.30 4.04 14.89
C ILE A 129 4.89 2.90 13.92
N TRP A 130 4.39 1.78 14.45
CA TRP A 130 3.93 0.63 13.67
C TRP A 130 2.46 0.73 13.25
N ASP A 131 1.70 1.68 13.81
CA ASP A 131 0.34 1.94 13.37
C ASP A 131 0.35 2.57 11.97
N PRO A 132 -0.30 1.93 10.97
CA PRO A 132 -0.25 2.41 9.60
C PRO A 132 -0.76 3.84 9.43
N ARG A 133 -1.84 4.21 10.13
CA ARG A 133 -2.42 5.56 10.04
C ARG A 133 -1.47 6.61 10.60
N GLN A 134 -0.93 6.38 11.79
CA GLN A 134 0.00 7.30 12.40
C GLN A 134 1.29 7.42 11.59
N ASN A 135 1.82 6.29 11.10
CA ASN A 135 3.03 6.27 10.29
C ASN A 135 2.87 7.06 8.99
N ILE A 136 1.76 6.86 8.26
CA ILE A 136 1.47 7.63 7.04
C ILE A 136 1.26 9.11 7.37
N GLN A 137 0.49 9.44 8.42
CA GLN A 137 0.24 10.83 8.80
C GLN A 137 1.53 11.59 9.09
N ALA A 138 2.43 11.01 9.87
CA ALA A 138 3.70 11.64 10.20
C ALA A 138 4.65 11.68 9.01
N GLY A 139 4.71 10.62 8.21
CA GLY A 139 5.54 10.57 7.03
C GLY A 139 5.13 11.61 5.97
N VAL A 140 3.81 11.79 5.75
CA VAL A 140 3.28 12.81 4.84
C VAL A 140 3.55 14.21 5.38
N LYS A 141 3.40 14.45 6.70
CA LYS A 141 3.78 15.73 7.33
C LYS A 141 5.25 16.03 7.16
N HIS A 142 6.10 15.00 7.34
CA HIS A 142 7.54 15.16 7.15
C HIS A 142 7.88 15.46 5.69
N LEU A 143 7.29 14.73 4.75
CA LEU A 143 7.48 14.98 3.32
C LEU A 143 7.04 16.39 2.92
N LYS A 144 5.86 16.83 3.41
CA LYS A 144 5.37 18.21 3.20
C LYS A 144 6.36 19.25 3.70
N TYR A 145 6.81 19.09 4.96
CA TYR A 145 7.82 19.99 5.55
C TYR A 145 9.07 20.10 4.66
N LEU A 146 9.57 18.98 4.15
CA LEU A 146 10.75 18.99 3.27
C LEU A 146 10.47 19.63 1.90
N LEU A 147 9.30 19.40 1.32
CA LEU A 147 8.88 20.06 0.09
C LEU A 147 8.82 21.59 0.27
N GLU A 148 8.25 22.06 1.39
CA GLU A 148 8.20 23.48 1.73
C GLU A 148 9.61 24.05 1.98
N LEU A 149 10.45 23.35 2.74
CA LEU A 149 11.82 23.75 3.05
C LEU A 149 12.67 23.96 1.79
N TYR A 150 12.53 23.08 0.81
CA TYR A 150 13.26 23.14 -0.47
C TYR A 150 12.43 23.76 -1.60
N ARG A 151 11.42 24.60 -1.29
CA ARG A 151 10.62 25.38 -2.28
C ARG A 151 10.05 24.50 -3.40
N ASN A 152 9.58 23.32 -3.08
CA ASN A 152 9.08 22.29 -3.99
C ASN A 152 10.13 21.75 -4.98
N ASP A 153 11.43 21.91 -4.72
CA ASP A 153 12.46 21.15 -5.40
C ASP A 153 12.37 19.68 -4.95
N LEU A 154 11.67 18.87 -5.74
CA LEU A 154 11.40 17.47 -5.42
C LEU A 154 12.68 16.65 -5.23
N PRO A 155 13.70 16.73 -6.10
CA PRO A 155 14.98 16.05 -5.89
C PRO A 155 15.65 16.37 -4.56
N LEU A 156 15.69 17.63 -4.14
CA LEU A 156 16.26 18.03 -2.85
C LEU A 156 15.42 17.54 -1.67
N ALA A 157 14.09 17.69 -1.73
CA ALA A 157 13.18 17.21 -0.70
C ALA A 157 13.29 15.68 -0.49
N LEU A 158 13.36 14.92 -1.58
CA LEU A 158 13.55 13.46 -1.51
C LEU A 158 14.95 13.09 -0.99
N SER A 159 15.98 13.86 -1.33
CA SER A 159 17.34 13.66 -0.79
C SER A 159 17.36 13.88 0.71
N ALA A 160 16.69 14.92 1.20
CA ALA A 160 16.59 15.22 2.62
C ALA A 160 15.72 14.17 3.35
N TYR A 161 14.67 13.65 2.70
CA TYR A 161 13.87 12.55 3.27
C TYR A 161 14.72 11.32 3.54
N ASN A 162 15.59 10.93 2.59
CA ASN A 162 16.41 9.73 2.69
C ASN A 162 17.72 9.94 3.50
N ALA A 163 18.43 11.06 3.30
CA ALA A 163 19.74 11.30 3.87
C ALA A 163 19.74 12.28 5.06
N GLY A 164 18.62 12.98 5.29
CA GLY A 164 18.50 14.05 6.27
C GLY A 164 18.86 15.43 5.71
N VAL A 165 18.26 16.47 6.30
CA VAL A 165 18.46 17.89 5.94
C VAL A 165 19.94 18.26 6.03
N ASN A 166 20.63 17.87 7.13
CA ASN A 166 22.03 18.21 7.34
C ASN A 166 22.95 17.72 6.20
N ALA A 167 22.66 16.57 5.62
CA ALA A 167 23.46 16.08 4.49
C ALA A 167 23.23 16.92 3.22
N VAL A 168 21.99 17.33 2.95
CA VAL A 168 21.67 18.18 1.80
C VAL A 168 22.31 19.55 1.95
N ASP A 169 22.26 20.12 3.14
CA ASP A 169 22.84 21.45 3.45
C ASP A 169 24.38 21.39 3.36
N GLN A 170 25.00 20.36 3.93
CA GLN A 170 26.44 20.15 3.88
C GLN A 170 26.99 20.09 2.46
N TYR A 171 26.27 19.45 1.54
CA TYR A 171 26.69 19.31 0.14
C TYR A 171 26.14 20.40 -0.78
N GLY A 172 25.29 21.30 -0.26
CA GLY A 172 24.63 22.32 -1.07
C GLY A 172 23.75 21.74 -2.20
N GLY A 173 23.24 20.51 -2.01
CA GLY A 173 22.49 19.80 -3.04
C GLY A 173 22.31 18.30 -2.72
N ILE A 174 22.07 17.50 -3.76
CA ILE A 174 21.94 16.05 -3.60
C ILE A 174 23.28 15.44 -3.14
N PRO A 175 23.34 14.83 -1.94
CA PRO A 175 24.58 14.23 -1.44
C PRO A 175 25.11 13.15 -2.40
N PRO A 176 26.45 12.98 -2.50
CA PRO A 176 27.06 12.00 -3.39
C PRO A 176 26.87 10.55 -2.94
N TYR A 177 25.94 10.29 -2.02
CA TYR A 177 25.65 8.95 -1.54
C TYR A 177 24.91 8.14 -2.59
N ARG A 178 25.45 6.96 -2.93
CA ARG A 178 24.84 6.06 -3.92
C ARG A 178 23.41 5.68 -3.54
N GLU A 179 23.16 5.45 -2.25
CA GLU A 179 21.83 5.12 -1.70
C GLU A 179 20.84 6.26 -2.02
N THR A 180 21.17 7.50 -1.64
CA THR A 180 20.30 8.67 -1.81
C THR A 180 20.03 8.98 -3.29
N ARG A 181 21.05 8.95 -4.14
CA ARG A 181 20.86 9.16 -5.59
C ARG A 181 19.95 8.10 -6.21
N ASN A 182 20.09 6.85 -5.80
CA ASN A 182 19.23 5.76 -6.24
C ASN A 182 17.80 5.93 -5.71
N TYR A 183 17.64 6.37 -4.48
CA TYR A 183 16.36 6.66 -3.88
C TYR A 183 15.60 7.73 -4.65
N VAL A 184 16.23 8.90 -4.82
CA VAL A 184 15.65 10.02 -5.59
C VAL A 184 15.21 9.55 -6.97
N ARG A 185 16.09 8.86 -7.70
CA ARG A 185 15.75 8.34 -9.03
C ARG A 185 14.56 7.39 -9.01
N LYS A 186 14.50 6.45 -8.06
CA LYS A 186 13.39 5.48 -7.96
C LYS A 186 12.07 6.17 -7.69
N VAL A 187 12.02 7.06 -6.68
CA VAL A 187 10.79 7.79 -6.33
C VAL A 187 10.34 8.67 -7.47
N THR A 188 11.27 9.44 -8.09
CA THR A 188 10.95 10.32 -9.21
C THR A 188 10.41 9.55 -10.41
N ASN A 189 11.03 8.42 -10.76
CA ASN A 189 10.55 7.56 -11.85
C ASN A 189 9.14 7.03 -11.59
N LEU A 190 8.85 6.59 -10.38
CA LEU A 190 7.51 6.12 -10.00
C LEU A 190 6.49 7.27 -10.02
N TYR A 191 6.87 8.44 -9.54
CA TYR A 191 5.99 9.61 -9.47
C TYR A 191 5.72 10.22 -10.85
N GLN A 192 6.73 10.41 -11.70
CA GLN A 192 6.59 11.04 -13.02
C GLN A 192 6.06 10.08 -14.09
N GLY A 193 6.02 8.77 -13.77
CA GLY A 193 5.41 7.83 -14.68
C GLY A 193 6.28 7.36 -15.83
N ALA A 194 7.56 7.08 -15.62
CA ALA A 194 8.16 5.95 -16.34
C ALA A 194 7.39 4.65 -16.02
N GLY A 195 6.30 4.81 -15.22
CA GLY A 195 5.14 3.99 -15.03
C GLY A 195 3.93 4.92 -14.82
N SER A 196 3.38 5.48 -15.90
CA SER A 196 2.36 6.53 -15.90
C SER A 196 1.21 6.32 -14.92
N PHE A 197 1.08 7.24 -13.96
CA PHE A 197 -0.24 7.60 -13.45
C PHE A 197 -0.81 8.64 -14.46
N PRO A 198 -1.82 8.36 -15.26
CA PRO A 198 -2.37 9.36 -16.16
C PRO A 198 -3.03 10.48 -15.35
N SER A 199 -2.57 11.70 -15.58
CA SER A 199 -3.32 12.90 -15.21
C SER A 199 -4.66 12.85 -15.88
N ALA A 200 -5.72 13.29 -15.18
CA ALA A 200 -7.06 13.39 -15.72
C ALA A 200 -7.09 14.46 -16.83
N SER A 201 -6.81 14.05 -18.05
CA SER A 201 -7.23 14.77 -19.25
C SER A 201 -7.66 13.75 -20.28
N SER A 202 -8.91 13.91 -20.70
CA SER A 202 -9.64 13.15 -21.68
C SER A 202 -8.84 12.81 -22.95
N SER A 203 -8.67 11.52 -23.27
CA SER A 203 -8.86 11.04 -24.63
C SER A 203 -8.85 9.50 -24.64
N ALA A 204 -9.80 8.93 -25.37
CA ALA A 204 -9.93 7.50 -25.61
C ALA A 204 -8.69 6.97 -26.33
N ALA A 205 -8.02 5.98 -25.73
CA ALA A 205 -6.94 5.25 -26.37
C ALA A 205 -7.42 3.83 -26.73
N SER A 206 -7.26 3.49 -27.99
CA SER A 206 -7.51 2.19 -28.60
C SER A 206 -6.57 1.10 -28.05
N PRO A 207 -6.95 -0.18 -28.11
CA PRO A 207 -6.16 -1.25 -27.53
C PRO A 207 -4.93 -1.57 -28.41
N GLU A 208 -3.73 -1.39 -27.86
CA GLU A 208 -2.48 -1.84 -28.48
C GLU A 208 -2.24 -3.34 -28.24
N LYS A 209 -1.71 -3.98 -29.29
CA LYS A 209 -1.38 -5.41 -29.36
C LYS A 209 -0.19 -5.75 -28.47
N GLU A 210 -0.31 -6.85 -27.71
CA GLU A 210 0.78 -7.50 -26.99
C GLU A 210 1.87 -7.99 -27.96
N SER A 211 3.08 -7.47 -27.78
CA SER A 211 4.32 -8.12 -28.22
C SER A 211 5.10 -8.56 -26.98
N GLY A 212 5.48 -9.83 -26.96
CA GLY A 212 6.10 -10.46 -25.80
C GLY A 212 7.52 -9.94 -25.55
N ASP A 213 7.68 -9.18 -24.48
CA ASP A 213 8.97 -8.87 -23.85
C ASP A 213 8.86 -9.17 -22.35
N ARG A 214 9.89 -9.82 -21.78
CA ARG A 214 9.97 -10.18 -20.35
C ARG A 214 10.38 -8.97 -19.51
N SER A 215 9.56 -7.93 -19.52
CA SER A 215 9.62 -6.84 -18.56
C SER A 215 9.10 -7.30 -17.18
N PRO A 216 9.60 -6.75 -16.06
CA PRO A 216 9.10 -7.12 -14.74
C PRO A 216 7.58 -6.95 -14.71
N ALA A 217 6.87 -7.96 -14.21
CA ALA A 217 5.42 -8.07 -14.31
C ALA A 217 4.74 -6.84 -13.73
N GLN A 218 4.31 -5.94 -14.60
CA GLN A 218 3.57 -4.74 -14.26
C GLN A 218 2.13 -5.12 -13.92
N ILE A 219 1.66 -4.75 -12.72
CA ILE A 219 0.28 -4.93 -12.31
C ILE A 219 -0.46 -3.61 -12.58
N THR A 220 -1.50 -3.67 -13.41
CA THR A 220 -2.38 -2.53 -13.65
C THR A 220 -3.54 -2.57 -12.67
N ILE A 221 -3.75 -1.50 -11.90
CA ILE A 221 -4.82 -1.35 -10.94
C ILE A 221 -5.69 -0.17 -11.36
N TYR A 222 -7.00 -0.37 -11.35
CA TYR A 222 -8.00 0.65 -11.65
C TYR A 222 -8.58 1.16 -10.33
N LYS A 223 -8.45 2.46 -10.09
CA LYS A 223 -9.02 3.18 -8.97
C LYS A 223 -10.33 3.84 -9.42
N TYR A 224 -11.43 3.58 -8.71
CA TYR A 224 -12.74 4.14 -9.02
C TYR A 224 -13.57 4.29 -7.75
N ARG A 225 -14.69 5.04 -7.85
CA ARG A 225 -15.68 5.07 -6.78
C ARG A 225 -16.86 4.18 -7.14
N ASP A 226 -17.38 3.43 -6.14
CA ASP A 226 -18.59 2.64 -6.32
C ASP A 226 -19.85 3.54 -6.31
N SER A 227 -21.04 2.92 -6.40
CA SER A 227 -22.31 3.63 -6.36
C SER A 227 -22.60 4.33 -5.03
N GLN A 228 -21.89 3.98 -3.97
CA GLN A 228 -21.98 4.58 -2.64
C GLN A 228 -20.89 5.64 -2.40
N GLY A 229 -20.11 5.99 -3.44
CA GLY A 229 -19.00 6.93 -3.34
C GLY A 229 -17.72 6.36 -2.69
N LYS A 230 -17.71 5.09 -2.28
CA LYS A 230 -16.57 4.43 -1.67
C LYS A 230 -15.45 4.20 -2.69
N LEU A 231 -14.23 4.49 -2.30
CA LEU A 231 -13.04 4.29 -3.13
C LEU A 231 -12.71 2.80 -3.26
N CYS A 232 -12.62 2.33 -4.50
CA CYS A 232 -12.37 0.93 -4.86
C CYS A 232 -11.16 0.79 -5.76
N TYR A 233 -10.47 -0.34 -5.64
CA TYR A 233 -9.33 -0.72 -6.47
C TYR A 233 -9.58 -2.09 -7.10
N SER A 234 -9.25 -2.24 -8.38
CA SER A 234 -9.45 -3.49 -9.11
C SER A 234 -8.37 -3.66 -10.18
N SER A 235 -7.97 -4.89 -10.45
CA SER A 235 -7.12 -5.23 -11.60
C SER A 235 -7.92 -5.39 -12.90
N VAL A 236 -9.21 -5.14 -12.88
CA VAL A 236 -10.09 -5.17 -14.06
C VAL A 236 -10.70 -3.80 -14.28
N ILE A 237 -10.81 -3.42 -15.56
CA ILE A 237 -11.46 -2.18 -15.98
C ILE A 237 -12.91 -2.16 -15.44
N PRO A 238 -13.27 -1.18 -14.60
CA PRO A 238 -14.64 -1.02 -14.11
C PRO A 238 -15.57 -0.67 -15.28
N LYS A 239 -16.63 -1.46 -15.47
CA LYS A 239 -17.63 -1.15 -16.48
C LYS A 239 -18.47 0.05 -16.04
N SER A 240 -18.66 1.00 -16.94
CA SER A 240 -19.58 2.15 -16.77
C SER A 240 -19.29 3.10 -15.60
N LYS A 241 -18.02 3.17 -15.13
CA LYS A 241 -17.61 4.10 -14.07
C LYS A 241 -16.33 4.80 -14.47
N PRO A 242 -16.17 6.11 -14.21
CA PRO A 242 -14.88 6.77 -14.39
C PRO A 242 -13.84 6.13 -13.47
N TYR A 243 -12.66 5.89 -13.99
CA TYR A 243 -11.54 5.27 -13.25
C TYR A 243 -10.22 5.96 -13.56
N GLN A 244 -9.29 5.82 -12.62
CA GLN A 244 -7.89 6.14 -12.81
C GLN A 244 -7.07 4.85 -12.90
N VAL A 245 -6.05 4.85 -13.75
CA VAL A 245 -5.14 3.71 -13.91
C VAL A 245 -3.93 3.92 -13.03
N ILE A 246 -3.62 2.95 -12.19
CA ILE A 246 -2.40 2.90 -11.38
C ILE A 246 -1.59 1.71 -11.89
N LYS A 247 -0.36 1.97 -12.35
CA LYS A 247 0.58 0.92 -12.73
C LYS A 247 1.49 0.64 -11.55
N TYR A 248 1.41 -0.57 -11.00
CA TYR A 248 2.27 -1.03 -9.92
C TYR A 248 3.44 -1.81 -10.53
N ASN A 249 4.62 -1.19 -10.53
CA ASN A 249 5.85 -1.81 -11.03
C ASN A 249 6.63 -2.36 -9.84
N ARG A 250 7.26 -3.51 -10.04
CA ARG A 250 8.17 -4.09 -9.09
C ARG A 250 9.61 -4.02 -9.57
#